data_bef276bbe422d20287ffc0ecd2df7f89
#
_entry.id   bef276bbe422d20287ffc0ecd2df7f89
#
_cell.length_a   1.000
_cell.length_b   1.000
_cell.length_c   1.000
_cell.angle_alpha   90.00
_cell.angle_beta   90.00
_cell.angle_gamma   90.00
#
_symmetry.space_group_name_H-M   'P 1'
#
loop_
_entity.id
_entity.type
_entity.pdbx_description
1 polymer ?
#
loop_
_entity_poly.entity_id
_entity_poly.type
_entity_poly.pdbx_seq_one_letter_code
_entity_poly.pdbx_strand_id
1 'polypeptide(L)'
;MGTVSVLESLRAVLHRPTENSLRTPLELRAPAVAPPLVLRTMTVRDEQEWDDVRMRNADWLEPWESNDPMRHRLVTFPQWIAMQRRDERNGAAIVFVMVLDGAIIGQISLGAIFRGAMRTGIIGYWIDERYAGRGLTPLAVAMVCDWALQMPTGPRLHRMEIDLVPENERSRAVVRKVGARYEGVKKRYMYINGIWRDHESYSLLAEDAPQGFVRRLLSDTPSEKPHELS
;
A
#
# COMPACT_ATOMS: atom_id res chain seq x y z
N MET A 1 -25.02 -19.42 38.63
CA MET A 1 -23.61 -19.46 38.26
C MET A 1 -23.52 -20.23 36.94
N GLY A 2 -23.45 -19.50 35.81
CA GLY A 2 -23.41 -20.10 34.48
C GLY A 2 -22.00 -20.61 34.17
N THR A 3 -21.89 -21.88 33.88
CA THR A 3 -20.66 -22.53 33.41
C THR A 3 -20.38 -22.03 31.99
N VAL A 4 -19.43 -21.12 31.84
CA VAL A 4 -18.90 -20.75 30.52
C VAL A 4 -18.25 -21.98 29.89
N SER A 5 -18.74 -22.41 28.75
CA SER A 5 -18.26 -23.61 28.05
C SER A 5 -16.77 -23.46 27.74
N VAL A 6 -16.00 -24.51 27.98
CA VAL A 6 -14.56 -24.60 27.65
C VAL A 6 -14.34 -24.28 26.14
N LEU A 7 -15.31 -24.64 25.29
CA LEU A 7 -15.31 -24.32 23.84
C LEU A 7 -15.46 -22.82 23.56
N GLU A 8 -16.24 -22.06 24.34
CA GLU A 8 -16.35 -20.61 24.22
C GLU A 8 -15.07 -19.92 24.70
N SER A 9 -14.47 -20.42 25.77
CA SER A 9 -13.19 -19.93 26.28
C SER A 9 -12.05 -20.20 25.27
N LEU A 10 -12.02 -21.38 24.66
CA LEU A 10 -11.06 -21.72 23.61
C LEU A 10 -11.27 -20.89 22.33
N ARG A 11 -12.54 -20.65 21.92
CA ARG A 11 -12.85 -19.73 20.80
C ARG A 11 -12.40 -18.31 21.11
N ALA A 12 -12.62 -17.80 22.31
CA ALA A 12 -12.21 -16.46 22.72
C ALA A 12 -10.68 -16.30 22.75
N VAL A 13 -9.93 -17.35 23.09
CA VAL A 13 -8.46 -17.36 23.06
C VAL A 13 -7.94 -17.45 21.63
N LEU A 14 -8.58 -18.23 20.76
CA LEU A 14 -8.20 -18.38 19.35
C LEU A 14 -8.55 -17.16 18.49
N HIS A 15 -9.44 -16.28 18.94
CA HIS A 15 -9.92 -15.09 18.20
C HIS A 15 -9.53 -13.76 18.86
N ARG A 16 -8.69 -13.75 19.90
CA ARG A 16 -8.15 -12.48 20.40
C ARG A 16 -7.24 -11.91 19.33
N PRO A 17 -7.55 -10.69 18.79
CA PRO A 17 -6.61 -9.99 17.95
C PRO A 17 -5.29 -9.89 18.69
N THR A 18 -4.19 -10.29 18.08
CA THR A 18 -2.88 -10.01 18.66
C THR A 18 -2.76 -8.48 18.82
N GLU A 19 -2.05 -8.01 19.83
CA GLU A 19 -1.83 -6.59 20.09
C GLU A 19 -1.34 -5.82 18.84
N ASN A 20 -0.74 -6.55 17.92
CA ASN A 20 -0.19 -6.07 16.65
C ASN A 20 -1.13 -6.25 15.43
N SER A 21 -2.31 -6.85 15.60
CA SER A 21 -3.25 -7.10 14.50
C SER A 21 -3.70 -5.80 13.83
N LEU A 22 -3.67 -5.75 12.50
CA LEU A 22 -4.28 -4.68 11.74
C LEU A 22 -5.79 -4.90 11.69
N ARG A 23 -6.56 -3.84 11.96
CA ARG A 23 -8.03 -3.92 11.97
C ARG A 23 -8.54 -4.01 10.54
N THR A 24 -9.27 -5.06 10.21
CA THR A 24 -9.88 -5.28 8.89
C THR A 24 -11.35 -5.67 9.05
N PRO A 25 -12.21 -5.37 8.05
CA PRO A 25 -11.89 -4.64 6.82
C PRO A 25 -11.49 -3.19 7.12
N LEU A 26 -10.52 -2.69 6.37
CA LEU A 26 -10.08 -1.31 6.47
C LEU A 26 -10.38 -0.58 5.15
N GLU A 27 -10.92 0.61 5.28
CA GLU A 27 -11.17 1.50 4.17
C GLU A 27 -10.63 2.89 4.51
N LEU A 28 -9.80 3.45 3.63
CA LEU A 28 -9.30 4.80 3.70
C LEU A 28 -9.90 5.59 2.53
N ARG A 29 -10.49 6.75 2.79
CA ARG A 29 -11.08 7.62 1.78
C ARG A 29 -10.30 8.90 1.65
N ALA A 30 -10.06 9.32 0.42
CA ALA A 30 -9.51 10.64 0.14
C ALA A 30 -10.46 11.75 0.63
N PRO A 31 -9.94 12.91 1.07
CA PRO A 31 -10.80 14.03 1.45
C PRO A 31 -11.56 14.59 0.24
N ALA A 32 -12.70 15.25 0.48
CA ALA A 32 -13.62 15.72 -0.57
C ALA A 32 -13.00 16.70 -1.60
N VAL A 33 -11.89 17.34 -1.23
CA VAL A 33 -11.13 18.26 -2.11
C VAL A 33 -10.17 17.54 -3.07
N ALA A 34 -10.02 16.21 -2.93
CA ALA A 34 -9.18 15.36 -3.77
C ALA A 34 -10.07 14.47 -4.67
N PRO A 35 -9.49 13.82 -5.69
CA PRO A 35 -10.20 12.78 -6.42
C PRO A 35 -10.81 11.73 -5.46
N PRO A 36 -12.00 11.16 -5.76
CA PRO A 36 -12.73 10.27 -4.85
C PRO A 36 -12.08 8.87 -4.75
N LEU A 37 -10.80 8.85 -4.45
CA LEU A 37 -10.02 7.63 -4.30
C LEU A 37 -10.35 6.94 -2.99
N VAL A 38 -10.61 5.64 -3.07
CA VAL A 38 -10.82 4.76 -1.93
C VAL A 38 -9.76 3.66 -1.94
N LEU A 39 -9.12 3.46 -0.80
CA LEU A 39 -8.24 2.32 -0.55
C LEU A 39 -8.98 1.35 0.37
N ARG A 40 -9.31 0.17 -0.10
CA ARG A 40 -9.97 -0.86 0.71
C ARG A 40 -9.26 -2.19 0.61
N THR A 41 -9.39 -3.00 1.63
CA THR A 41 -8.87 -4.37 1.59
C THR A 41 -9.64 -5.21 0.57
N MET A 42 -8.89 -6.05 -0.15
CA MET A 42 -9.41 -6.91 -1.20
C MET A 42 -10.23 -8.06 -0.62
N THR A 43 -11.23 -8.54 -1.36
CA THR A 43 -12.06 -9.68 -1.02
C THR A 43 -12.06 -10.71 -2.14
N VAL A 44 -12.55 -11.91 -1.89
CA VAL A 44 -12.68 -12.97 -2.93
C VAL A 44 -13.63 -12.56 -4.08
N ARG A 45 -14.50 -11.56 -3.86
CA ARG A 45 -15.42 -11.05 -4.90
C ARG A 45 -14.72 -10.16 -5.92
N ASP A 46 -13.52 -9.72 -5.62
CA ASP A 46 -12.75 -8.84 -6.49
C ASP A 46 -11.94 -9.61 -7.55
N GLU A 47 -11.96 -10.94 -7.51
CA GLU A 47 -11.12 -11.83 -8.34
C GLU A 47 -11.18 -11.46 -9.82
N GLN A 48 -12.37 -11.47 -10.41
CA GLN A 48 -12.53 -11.23 -11.84
C GLN A 48 -12.06 -9.83 -12.24
N GLU A 49 -12.50 -8.80 -11.52
CA GLU A 49 -12.12 -7.41 -11.84
C GLU A 49 -10.61 -7.20 -11.66
N TRP A 50 -10.03 -7.77 -10.60
CA TRP A 50 -8.60 -7.67 -10.34
C TRP A 50 -7.77 -8.36 -11.42
N ASP A 51 -8.17 -9.55 -11.85
CA ASP A 51 -7.51 -10.30 -12.93
C ASP A 51 -7.61 -9.55 -14.26
N ASP A 52 -8.79 -8.99 -14.60
CA ASP A 52 -9.00 -8.19 -15.81
C ASP A 52 -8.07 -6.95 -15.82
N VAL A 53 -7.94 -6.27 -14.68
CA VAL A 53 -7.03 -5.12 -14.55
C VAL A 53 -5.57 -5.56 -14.68
N ARG A 54 -5.19 -6.67 -14.06
CA ARG A 54 -3.83 -7.22 -14.15
C ARG A 54 -3.47 -7.64 -15.56
N MET A 55 -4.35 -8.40 -16.24
CA MET A 55 -4.11 -8.89 -17.60
C MET A 55 -3.92 -7.76 -18.59
N ARG A 56 -4.80 -6.73 -18.59
CA ARG A 56 -4.66 -5.61 -19.53
C ARG A 56 -3.43 -4.73 -19.28
N ASN A 57 -2.83 -4.84 -18.11
CA ASN A 57 -1.62 -4.10 -17.74
C ASN A 57 -0.38 -5.01 -17.67
N ALA A 58 -0.42 -6.22 -18.26
CA ALA A 58 0.68 -7.16 -18.16
C ALA A 58 2.01 -6.55 -18.66
N ASP A 59 2.02 -6.01 -19.88
CA ASP A 59 3.21 -5.40 -20.50
C ASP A 59 3.67 -4.13 -19.75
N TRP A 60 2.72 -3.37 -19.17
CA TRP A 60 2.99 -2.17 -18.39
C TRP A 60 3.67 -2.47 -17.05
N LEU A 61 3.33 -3.59 -16.42
CA LEU A 61 3.78 -3.98 -15.08
C LEU A 61 4.98 -4.91 -15.11
N GLU A 62 5.09 -5.78 -16.12
CA GLU A 62 6.11 -6.82 -16.25
C GLU A 62 7.55 -6.31 -15.97
N PRO A 63 8.00 -5.14 -16.49
CA PRO A 63 9.37 -4.67 -16.25
C PRO A 63 9.70 -4.40 -14.77
N TRP A 64 8.68 -4.24 -13.92
CA TRP A 64 8.81 -3.81 -12.52
C TRP A 64 8.34 -4.87 -11.52
N GLU A 65 7.83 -5.99 -12.00
CA GLU A 65 7.22 -7.00 -11.15
C GLU A 65 8.28 -7.89 -10.49
N SER A 66 8.31 -7.81 -9.15
CA SER A 66 9.15 -8.71 -8.37
C SER A 66 8.54 -10.10 -8.31
N ASN A 67 9.37 -11.11 -8.42
CA ASN A 67 8.96 -12.50 -8.31
C ASN A 67 9.93 -13.29 -7.41
N ASP A 68 9.48 -14.43 -6.91
CA ASP A 68 10.29 -15.29 -6.07
C ASP A 68 11.19 -16.17 -6.96
N PRO A 69 12.53 -16.07 -6.83
CA PRO A 69 13.45 -16.91 -7.61
C PRO A 69 13.33 -18.40 -7.30
N MET A 70 12.76 -18.76 -6.14
CA MET A 70 12.54 -20.15 -5.73
C MET A 70 11.26 -20.75 -6.32
N ARG A 71 10.48 -19.96 -7.06
CA ARG A 71 9.23 -20.37 -7.76
C ARG A 71 8.30 -21.16 -6.85
N HIS A 72 7.80 -20.51 -5.82
CA HIS A 72 6.79 -21.11 -4.96
C HIS A 72 5.55 -21.53 -5.73
N ARG A 73 4.84 -22.49 -5.15
CA ARG A 73 3.61 -23.05 -5.69
C ARG A 73 2.63 -21.95 -6.08
N LEU A 74 2.04 -22.05 -7.28
CA LEU A 74 0.93 -21.20 -7.67
C LEU A 74 -0.20 -21.37 -6.66
N VAL A 75 -0.66 -20.26 -6.10
CA VAL A 75 -1.81 -20.22 -5.20
C VAL A 75 -3.02 -19.71 -5.96
N THR A 76 -4.22 -20.20 -5.64
CA THR A 76 -5.45 -19.64 -6.17
C THR A 76 -5.73 -18.27 -5.54
N PHE A 77 -6.56 -17.45 -6.20
CA PHE A 77 -6.94 -16.15 -5.67
C PHE A 77 -7.54 -16.22 -4.24
N PRO A 78 -8.49 -17.14 -3.93
CA PRO A 78 -8.97 -17.31 -2.56
C PRO A 78 -7.88 -17.69 -1.55
N GLN A 79 -6.91 -18.52 -1.94
CA GLN A 79 -5.77 -18.84 -1.08
C GLN A 79 -4.88 -17.62 -0.83
N TRP A 80 -4.64 -16.82 -1.87
CA TRP A 80 -3.89 -15.57 -1.74
C TRP A 80 -4.60 -14.57 -0.81
N ILE A 81 -5.92 -14.39 -0.93
CA ILE A 81 -6.71 -13.58 0.00
C ILE A 81 -6.61 -14.12 1.44
N ALA A 82 -6.66 -15.44 1.63
CA ALA A 82 -6.51 -16.03 2.96
C ALA A 82 -5.13 -15.76 3.58
N MET A 83 -4.07 -15.77 2.77
CA MET A 83 -2.72 -15.39 3.19
C MET A 83 -2.67 -13.92 3.63
N GLN A 84 -3.22 -13.00 2.83
CA GLN A 84 -3.30 -11.58 3.20
C GLN A 84 -4.03 -11.37 4.53
N ARG A 85 -5.18 -12.03 4.73
CA ARG A 85 -5.91 -11.94 6.02
C ARG A 85 -5.08 -12.47 7.20
N ARG A 86 -4.24 -13.47 6.96
CA ARG A 86 -3.30 -13.96 7.98
C ARG A 86 -2.25 -12.90 8.31
N ASP A 87 -1.66 -12.26 7.29
CA ASP A 87 -0.64 -11.23 7.48
C ASP A 87 -1.20 -9.99 8.18
N GLU A 88 -2.42 -9.58 7.83
CA GLU A 88 -3.17 -8.52 8.53
C GLU A 88 -3.37 -8.84 10.02
N ARG A 89 -3.83 -10.07 10.33
CA ARG A 89 -4.00 -10.50 11.73
C ARG A 89 -2.69 -10.55 12.51
N ASN A 90 -1.60 -10.88 11.85
CA ASN A 90 -0.26 -10.91 12.45
C ASN A 90 0.39 -9.52 12.49
N GLY A 91 -0.22 -8.52 11.86
CA GLY A 91 0.34 -7.17 11.73
C GLY A 91 1.60 -7.11 10.89
N ALA A 92 1.78 -8.05 9.96
CA ALA A 92 2.97 -8.18 9.12
C ALA A 92 2.85 -7.41 7.80
N ALA A 93 1.65 -7.39 7.22
CA ALA A 93 1.37 -6.69 5.96
C ALA A 93 -0.13 -6.40 5.81
N ILE A 94 -0.44 -5.46 4.92
CA ILE A 94 -1.79 -5.20 4.43
C ILE A 94 -1.74 -4.81 2.95
N VAL A 95 -2.75 -5.24 2.20
CA VAL A 95 -2.89 -4.92 0.78
C VAL A 95 -4.24 -4.25 0.55
N PHE A 96 -4.21 -3.10 -0.12
CA PHE A 96 -5.38 -2.37 -0.53
C PHE A 96 -5.51 -2.39 -2.05
N VAL A 97 -6.73 -2.56 -2.56
CA VAL A 97 -7.07 -2.12 -3.91
C VAL A 97 -7.32 -0.62 -3.89
N MET A 98 -6.88 0.04 -4.95
CA MET A 98 -7.19 1.44 -5.24
C MET A 98 -8.46 1.46 -6.08
N VAL A 99 -9.52 2.09 -5.56
CA VAL A 99 -10.82 2.18 -6.22
C VAL A 99 -11.13 3.63 -6.54
N LEU A 100 -11.47 3.91 -7.80
CA LEU A 100 -11.92 5.20 -8.26
C LEU A 100 -13.24 5.03 -9.01
N ASP A 101 -14.27 5.79 -8.62
CA ASP A 101 -15.62 5.72 -9.21
C ASP A 101 -16.18 4.28 -9.29
N GLY A 102 -15.90 3.48 -8.26
CA GLY A 102 -16.35 2.09 -8.13
C GLY A 102 -15.49 1.05 -8.84
N ALA A 103 -14.51 1.46 -9.66
CA ALA A 103 -13.63 0.55 -10.40
C ALA A 103 -12.27 0.37 -9.72
N ILE A 104 -11.74 -0.85 -9.75
CA ILE A 104 -10.36 -1.14 -9.34
C ILE A 104 -9.41 -0.58 -10.40
N ILE A 105 -8.51 0.31 -9.96
CA ILE A 105 -7.52 0.98 -10.82
C ILE A 105 -6.08 0.64 -10.46
N GLY A 106 -5.84 -0.15 -9.42
CA GLY A 106 -4.51 -0.47 -8.96
C GLY A 106 -4.48 -1.07 -7.56
N GLN A 107 -3.30 -1.17 -7.02
CA GLN A 107 -3.04 -1.73 -5.70
C GLN A 107 -1.96 -0.94 -4.99
N ILE A 108 -2.08 -0.85 -3.66
CA ILE A 108 -1.02 -0.37 -2.78
C ILE A 108 -0.91 -1.31 -1.57
N SER A 109 0.30 -1.64 -1.18
CA SER A 109 0.57 -2.50 -0.04
C SER A 109 1.49 -1.82 0.95
N LEU A 110 1.33 -2.18 2.21
CA LEU A 110 2.28 -1.94 3.28
C LEU A 110 2.72 -3.31 3.79
N GLY A 111 3.97 -3.65 3.56
CA GLY A 111 4.57 -4.93 3.95
C GLY A 111 5.84 -4.75 4.77
N ALA A 112 6.48 -5.87 5.12
CA ALA A 112 7.70 -5.88 5.91
C ALA A 112 7.59 -4.97 7.15
N ILE A 113 6.48 -5.10 7.89
CA ILE A 113 6.23 -4.28 9.06
C ILE A 113 7.10 -4.78 10.22
N PHE A 114 8.14 -4.04 10.53
CA PHE A 114 8.99 -4.25 11.68
C PHE A 114 8.59 -3.32 12.83
N ARG A 115 8.47 -3.89 14.02
CA ARG A 115 8.11 -3.17 15.24
C ARG A 115 9.35 -2.95 16.14
N GLY A 116 9.15 -2.66 17.40
CA GLY A 116 10.22 -2.39 18.35
C GLY A 116 10.96 -1.10 17.99
N ALA A 117 12.28 -1.13 17.98
CA ALA A 117 13.12 0.06 17.74
C ALA A 117 13.05 0.59 16.30
N MET A 118 12.70 -0.25 15.32
CA MET A 118 12.66 0.18 13.90
C MET A 118 11.35 0.89 13.54
N ARG A 119 10.20 0.33 13.94
CA ARG A 119 8.85 0.84 13.61
C ARG A 119 8.73 1.29 12.15
N THR A 120 9.13 0.42 11.23
CA THR A 120 9.18 0.69 9.79
C THR A 120 8.28 -0.25 9.00
N GLY A 121 7.93 0.15 7.78
CA GLY A 121 7.25 -0.68 6.79
C GLY A 121 7.58 -0.23 5.38
N ILE A 122 7.43 -1.13 4.42
CA ILE A 122 7.74 -0.90 3.01
C ILE A 122 6.44 -0.76 2.23
N ILE A 123 6.32 0.32 1.44
CA ILE A 123 5.21 0.56 0.52
C ILE A 123 5.56 0.03 -0.86
N GLY A 124 4.67 -0.81 -1.41
CA GLY A 124 4.69 -1.20 -2.81
C GLY A 124 3.38 -0.79 -3.50
N TYR A 125 3.41 -0.44 -4.77
CA TYR A 125 2.21 -0.04 -5.52
C TYR A 125 2.33 -0.29 -7.02
N TRP A 126 1.18 -0.41 -7.65
CA TRP A 126 1.01 -0.32 -9.11
C TRP A 126 -0.34 0.32 -9.43
N ILE A 127 -0.45 0.88 -10.63
CA ILE A 127 -1.68 1.50 -11.14
C ILE A 127 -1.89 1.11 -12.58
N ASP A 128 -3.14 0.95 -12.99
CA ASP A 128 -3.56 0.78 -14.38
C ASP A 128 -3.05 1.97 -15.23
N GLU A 129 -2.42 1.69 -16.35
CA GLU A 129 -1.80 2.67 -17.24
C GLU A 129 -2.74 3.82 -17.60
N ARG A 130 -4.04 3.52 -17.80
CA ARG A 130 -5.08 4.50 -18.15
C ARG A 130 -5.29 5.58 -17.08
N TYR A 131 -4.84 5.30 -15.83
CA TYR A 131 -4.95 6.22 -14.68
C TYR A 131 -3.59 6.78 -14.24
N ALA A 132 -2.52 6.39 -14.92
CA ALA A 132 -1.19 6.91 -14.62
C ALA A 132 -1.09 8.43 -14.90
N GLY A 133 -0.21 9.12 -14.18
CA GLY A 133 0.00 10.57 -14.35
C GLY A 133 -1.04 11.47 -13.71
N ARG A 134 -2.17 10.95 -13.23
CA ARG A 134 -3.29 11.72 -12.66
C ARG A 134 -3.12 12.07 -11.16
N GLY A 135 -1.96 11.81 -10.57
CA GLY A 135 -1.72 12.09 -9.14
C GLY A 135 -2.35 11.09 -8.16
N LEU A 136 -3.00 10.03 -8.64
CA LEU A 136 -3.70 9.06 -7.80
C LEU A 136 -2.75 8.20 -6.96
N THR A 137 -1.63 7.76 -7.52
CA THR A 137 -0.63 6.97 -6.77
C THR A 137 0.03 7.78 -5.65
N PRO A 138 0.51 9.02 -5.88
CA PRO A 138 0.96 9.88 -4.78
C PRO A 138 -0.09 10.10 -3.69
N LEU A 139 -1.35 10.27 -4.07
CA LEU A 139 -2.46 10.39 -3.10
C LEU A 139 -2.63 9.12 -2.28
N ALA A 140 -2.62 7.94 -2.92
CA ALA A 140 -2.70 6.65 -2.23
C ALA A 140 -1.53 6.46 -1.25
N VAL A 141 -0.30 6.78 -1.65
CA VAL A 141 0.88 6.74 -0.78
C VAL A 141 0.70 7.66 0.42
N ALA A 142 0.28 8.91 0.20
CA ALA A 142 0.03 9.88 1.27
C ALA A 142 -1.05 9.38 2.26
N MET A 143 -2.15 8.81 1.76
CA MET A 143 -3.22 8.23 2.60
C MET A 143 -2.73 7.07 3.46
N VAL A 144 -1.91 6.16 2.89
CA VAL A 144 -1.30 5.05 3.64
C VAL A 144 -0.31 5.57 4.67
N CYS A 145 0.49 6.59 4.36
CA CYS A 145 1.40 7.23 5.31
C CYS A 145 0.65 7.87 6.47
N ASP A 146 -0.40 8.65 6.23
CA ASP A 146 -1.21 9.26 7.29
C ASP A 146 -1.79 8.18 8.22
N TRP A 147 -2.36 7.12 7.63
CA TRP A 147 -2.90 6.01 8.41
C TRP A 147 -1.81 5.29 9.21
N ALA A 148 -0.71 4.92 8.55
CA ALA A 148 0.30 4.04 9.16
C ALA A 148 1.18 4.76 10.19
N LEU A 149 1.45 6.06 10.00
CA LEU A 149 2.36 6.83 10.85
C LEU A 149 1.63 7.58 11.96
N GLN A 150 0.43 8.13 11.68
CA GLN A 150 -0.20 9.14 12.54
C GLN A 150 -1.53 8.68 13.15
N MET A 151 -2.35 7.91 12.43
CA MET A 151 -3.69 7.56 12.93
C MET A 151 -3.64 6.52 14.05
N PRO A 152 -4.47 6.64 15.11
CA PRO A 152 -4.57 5.64 16.19
C PRO A 152 -5.03 4.26 15.71
N THR A 153 -5.74 4.20 14.59
CA THR A 153 -6.22 2.96 13.96
C THR A 153 -5.15 2.23 13.16
N GLY A 154 -4.05 2.90 12.85
CA GLY A 154 -2.91 2.36 12.11
C GLY A 154 -1.86 1.68 13.00
N PRO A 155 -0.84 1.10 12.39
CA PRO A 155 0.24 0.39 13.10
C PRO A 155 1.18 1.33 13.88
N ARG A 156 1.00 2.66 13.75
CA ARG A 156 1.81 3.69 14.42
C ARG A 156 3.30 3.49 14.20
N LEU A 157 3.67 3.34 12.95
CA LEU A 157 5.06 3.26 12.53
C LEU A 157 5.71 4.65 12.68
N HIS A 158 7.04 4.67 12.61
CA HIS A 158 7.83 5.91 12.56
C HIS A 158 8.28 6.23 11.14
N ARG A 159 8.47 5.18 10.33
CA ARG A 159 9.11 5.27 9.03
C ARG A 159 8.39 4.43 7.98
N MET A 160 8.21 5.00 6.79
CA MET A 160 7.79 4.30 5.58
C MET A 160 8.92 4.32 4.57
N GLU A 161 9.12 3.21 3.89
CA GLU A 161 10.16 3.04 2.89
C GLU A 161 9.54 2.72 1.54
N ILE A 162 10.11 3.26 0.47
CA ILE A 162 9.74 2.98 -0.91
C ILE A 162 11.01 2.67 -1.66
N ASP A 163 11.09 1.47 -2.22
CA ASP A 163 12.22 1.00 -3.00
C ASP A 163 11.80 0.86 -4.46
N LEU A 164 12.55 1.42 -5.37
CA LEU A 164 12.24 1.41 -6.79
C LEU A 164 13.47 1.11 -7.65
N VAL A 165 13.25 0.41 -8.76
CA VAL A 165 14.29 0.21 -9.76
C VAL A 165 14.70 1.55 -10.34
N PRO A 166 16.02 1.86 -10.47
CA PRO A 166 16.48 3.18 -10.92
C PRO A 166 15.90 3.67 -12.24
N GLU A 167 15.56 2.75 -13.14
CA GLU A 167 14.98 3.08 -14.45
C GLU A 167 13.47 3.36 -14.39
N ASN A 168 12.83 3.15 -13.24
CA ASN A 168 11.38 3.41 -13.09
C ASN A 168 11.11 4.89 -12.80
N GLU A 169 11.20 5.71 -13.84
CA GLU A 169 10.97 7.17 -13.76
C GLU A 169 9.57 7.52 -13.26
N ARG A 170 8.56 6.66 -13.51
CA ARG A 170 7.20 6.87 -13.03
C ARG A 170 7.12 6.74 -11.52
N SER A 171 7.74 5.70 -10.95
CA SER A 171 7.82 5.54 -9.50
C SER A 171 8.68 6.63 -8.87
N ARG A 172 9.76 7.07 -9.54
CA ARG A 172 10.57 8.21 -9.09
C ARG A 172 9.75 9.50 -9.04
N ALA A 173 8.85 9.73 -10.00
CA ALA A 173 7.93 10.88 -9.97
C ALA A 173 6.97 10.81 -8.77
N VAL A 174 6.50 9.60 -8.40
CA VAL A 174 5.66 9.40 -7.20
C VAL A 174 6.40 9.80 -5.93
N VAL A 175 7.60 9.24 -5.70
CA VAL A 175 8.37 9.53 -4.47
C VAL A 175 8.75 10.99 -4.35
N ARG A 176 9.08 11.66 -5.47
CA ARG A 176 9.31 13.12 -5.49
C ARG A 176 8.05 13.90 -5.10
N LYS A 177 6.90 13.52 -5.66
CA LYS A 177 5.63 14.23 -5.41
C LYS A 177 5.13 14.09 -3.98
N VAL A 178 5.37 12.95 -3.33
CA VAL A 178 5.05 12.77 -1.91
C VAL A 178 6.15 13.31 -0.98
N GLY A 179 7.23 13.88 -1.52
CA GLY A 179 8.33 14.46 -0.76
C GLY A 179 9.16 13.44 0.01
N ALA A 180 9.30 12.22 -0.53
CA ALA A 180 10.14 11.20 0.06
C ALA A 180 11.63 11.54 -0.11
N ARG A 181 12.42 11.25 0.90
CA ARG A 181 13.85 11.56 0.95
C ARG A 181 14.65 10.39 0.41
N TYR A 182 15.53 10.67 -0.55
CA TYR A 182 16.48 9.68 -1.07
C TYR A 182 17.53 9.31 -0.02
N GLU A 183 17.82 8.01 0.13
CA GLU A 183 18.76 7.49 1.11
C GLU A 183 19.91 6.68 0.52
N GLY A 184 19.83 6.33 -0.76
CA GLY A 184 20.91 5.58 -1.42
C GLY A 184 20.41 4.43 -2.26
N VAL A 185 21.33 3.54 -2.65
CA VAL A 185 21.06 2.38 -3.49
C VAL A 185 21.28 1.09 -2.71
N LYS A 186 20.25 0.24 -2.67
CA LYS A 186 20.34 -1.14 -2.20
C LYS A 186 20.79 -2.03 -3.35
N LYS A 187 21.98 -2.59 -3.25
CA LYS A 187 22.55 -3.43 -4.30
C LYS A 187 21.88 -4.80 -4.37
N ARG A 188 21.46 -5.21 -5.59
CA ARG A 188 20.86 -6.53 -5.87
C ARG A 188 19.75 -6.89 -4.88
N TYR A 189 18.82 -5.96 -4.65
CA TYR A 189 17.89 -6.00 -3.53
C TYR A 189 16.67 -6.88 -3.80
N MET A 190 16.06 -6.79 -4.99
CA MET A 190 14.90 -7.60 -5.36
C MET A 190 15.12 -8.33 -6.67
N TYR A 191 14.51 -9.51 -6.78
CA TYR A 191 14.55 -10.32 -7.98
C TYR A 191 13.41 -9.90 -8.92
N ILE A 192 13.76 -9.41 -10.11
CA ILE A 192 12.84 -8.93 -11.14
C ILE A 192 13.28 -9.52 -12.48
N ASN A 193 12.38 -10.20 -13.17
CA ASN A 193 12.60 -10.73 -14.51
C ASN A 193 13.91 -11.53 -14.65
N GLY A 194 14.13 -12.46 -13.73
CA GLY A 194 15.27 -13.39 -13.82
C GLY A 194 16.59 -12.87 -13.24
N ILE A 195 16.64 -11.63 -12.74
CA ILE A 195 17.86 -11.05 -12.19
C ILE A 195 17.62 -10.28 -10.89
N TRP A 196 18.63 -10.24 -10.03
CA TRP A 196 18.66 -9.38 -8.85
C TRP A 196 18.96 -7.95 -9.27
N ARG A 197 18.02 -7.02 -9.01
CA ARG A 197 18.10 -5.61 -9.41
C ARG A 197 18.49 -4.71 -8.24
N ASP A 198 19.28 -3.68 -8.56
CA ASP A 198 19.52 -2.57 -7.64
C ASP A 198 18.22 -1.78 -7.45
N HIS A 199 18.03 -1.20 -6.26
CA HIS A 199 16.90 -0.31 -5.97
C HIS A 199 17.38 0.98 -5.32
N GLU A 200 16.85 2.09 -5.78
CA GLU A 200 16.91 3.35 -5.03
C GLU A 200 15.95 3.28 -3.87
N SER A 201 16.41 3.65 -2.68
CA SER A 201 15.63 3.66 -1.44
C SER A 201 15.26 5.08 -1.06
N TYR A 202 13.99 5.26 -0.73
CA TYR A 202 13.41 6.54 -0.29
C TYR A 202 12.63 6.34 1.01
N SER A 203 12.61 7.38 1.86
CA SER A 203 11.89 7.34 3.14
C SER A 203 10.94 8.50 3.33
N LEU A 204 9.90 8.24 4.14
CA LEU A 204 8.96 9.22 4.69
C LEU A 204 8.89 8.97 6.19
N LEU A 205 9.13 9.99 7.00
CA LEU A 205 9.12 9.91 8.46
C LEU A 205 7.86 10.56 9.03
N ALA A 206 7.42 10.11 10.20
CA ALA A 206 6.22 10.65 10.84
C ALA A 206 6.29 12.18 11.05
N GLU A 207 7.49 12.70 11.33
CA GLU A 207 7.77 14.13 11.53
C GLU A 207 7.88 14.95 10.24
N ASP A 208 8.01 14.33 9.07
CA ASP A 208 8.11 15.04 7.79
C ASP A 208 6.81 15.77 7.40
N ALA A 209 5.67 15.31 7.91
CA ALA A 209 4.37 15.91 7.65
C ALA A 209 3.50 15.93 8.92
N PRO A 210 3.77 16.79 9.91
CA PRO A 210 3.06 16.80 11.20
C PRO A 210 1.54 17.04 11.08
N GLN A 211 1.10 17.64 9.97
CA GLN A 211 -0.31 17.92 9.69
C GLN A 211 -0.93 16.92 8.69
N GLY A 212 -0.20 15.88 8.32
CA GLY A 212 -0.59 14.85 7.37
C GLY A 212 0.03 15.00 5.99
N PHE A 213 0.36 13.85 5.40
CA PHE A 213 0.94 13.75 4.05
C PHE A 213 -0.06 14.12 2.96
N VAL A 214 -1.33 13.73 3.13
CA VAL A 214 -2.41 14.12 2.19
C VAL A 214 -2.56 15.62 2.17
N ARG A 215 -2.57 16.29 3.33
CA ARG A 215 -2.67 17.74 3.41
C ARG A 215 -1.47 18.41 2.71
N ARG A 216 -0.26 17.98 3.00
CA ARG A 216 0.95 18.48 2.34
C ARG A 216 0.87 18.33 0.82
N LEU A 217 0.52 17.12 0.35
CA LEU A 217 0.42 16.84 -1.08
C LEU A 217 -0.57 17.77 -1.80
N LEU A 218 -1.72 18.05 -1.18
CA LEU A 218 -2.75 18.88 -1.78
C LEU A 218 -2.42 20.39 -1.72
N SER A 219 -1.68 20.84 -0.69
CA SER A 219 -1.23 22.24 -0.62
C SER A 219 -0.09 22.56 -1.58
N ASP A 220 0.76 21.59 -1.90
CA ASP A 220 1.89 21.74 -2.82
C ASP A 220 1.47 21.62 -4.31
N THR A 221 0.22 21.24 -4.58
CA THR A 221 -0.33 21.23 -5.94
C THR A 221 -0.80 22.64 -6.27
N PRO A 222 -0.23 23.34 -7.29
CA PRO A 222 -0.71 24.64 -7.70
C PRO A 222 -2.20 24.53 -8.06
N SER A 223 -3.06 25.33 -7.43
CA SER A 223 -4.44 25.46 -7.87
C SER A 223 -4.41 25.95 -9.31
N GLU A 224 -4.97 25.19 -10.25
CA GLU A 224 -5.26 25.71 -11.58
C GLU A 224 -6.12 26.96 -11.38
N LYS A 225 -5.52 28.12 -11.71
CA LYS A 225 -6.29 29.36 -11.75
C LYS A 225 -7.39 29.18 -12.82
N PRO A 226 -8.65 29.54 -12.52
CA PRO A 226 -9.67 29.57 -13.55
C PRO A 226 -9.17 30.45 -14.71
N HIS A 227 -9.21 29.93 -15.92
CA HIS A 227 -9.01 30.74 -17.11
C HIS A 227 -10.07 31.86 -17.06
N GLU A 228 -9.63 33.08 -16.75
CA GLU A 228 -10.42 34.28 -17.03
C GLU A 228 -10.55 34.35 -18.55
N LEU A 229 -11.74 34.06 -19.04
CA LEU A 229 -12.19 34.34 -20.39
C LEU A 229 -12.26 35.86 -20.53
N SER A 230 -11.32 36.43 -21.26
CA SER A 230 -11.34 37.79 -21.80
C SER A 230 -11.95 37.76 -23.18
#